data_fe2c602e5e7dc88567754232b44d5ebd
#
_entry.id   fe2c602e5e7dc88567754232b44d5ebd
#
_cell.length_a   1.000
_cell.length_b   1.000
_cell.length_c   1.000
_cell.angle_alpha   90.00
_cell.angle_beta   90.00
_cell.angle_gamma   90.00
#
_symmetry.space_group_name_H-M   'P 1'
#
loop_
_entity.id
_entity.type
_entity.pdbx_description
1 polymer ?
#
loop_
_entity_poly.entity_id
_entity_poly.type
_entity_poly.pdbx_seq_one_letter_code
_entity_poly.pdbx_strand_id
1 'polypeptide(L)'
;MLPDTKADVLKRLNFVDGHLAGIRRMVEQDKYCVDILKQTYAVRRAIDKMDSIMLAGHLHTCVVEGIRDGREDAVLAELSELYEMAGK
;
A
#
# COMPACT_ATOMS: atom_id res chain seq x y z
N MET A 1 1.01 -14.06 2.14
CA MET A 1 0.44 -13.39 0.96
C MET A 1 0.33 -14.39 -0.19
N LEU A 2 -0.82 -14.44 -0.84
CA LEU A 2 -1.01 -15.33 -1.99
C LEU A 2 -0.08 -14.93 -3.15
N PRO A 3 0.35 -15.91 -3.99
CA PRO A 3 1.27 -15.62 -5.10
C PRO A 3 0.75 -14.54 -6.06
N ASP A 4 -0.53 -14.55 -6.40
CA ASP A 4 -1.13 -13.56 -7.30
C ASP A 4 -1.13 -12.17 -6.67
N THR A 5 -1.42 -12.06 -5.38
CA THR A 5 -1.36 -10.80 -4.64
C THR A 5 0.07 -10.28 -4.61
N LYS A 6 1.03 -11.15 -4.32
CA LYS A 6 2.46 -10.79 -4.31
C LYS A 6 2.91 -10.26 -5.67
N ALA A 7 2.53 -10.94 -6.76
CA ALA A 7 2.90 -10.52 -8.11
C ALA A 7 2.30 -9.15 -8.45
N ASP A 8 1.04 -8.92 -8.11
CA ASP A 8 0.36 -7.64 -8.33
C ASP A 8 1.03 -6.51 -7.53
N VAL A 9 1.30 -6.75 -6.26
CA VAL A 9 1.97 -5.76 -5.39
C VAL A 9 3.35 -5.40 -5.92
N LEU A 10 4.14 -6.40 -6.32
CA LEU A 10 5.48 -6.16 -6.88
C LEU A 10 5.44 -5.34 -8.17
N LYS A 11 4.47 -5.62 -9.04
CA LYS A 11 4.28 -4.86 -10.27
C LYS A 11 3.97 -3.39 -9.96
N ARG A 12 3.11 -3.14 -8.97
CA ARG A 12 2.76 -1.79 -8.54
C ARG A 12 3.93 -1.07 -7.87
N LEU A 13 4.73 -1.80 -7.09
CA LEU A 13 5.97 -1.24 -6.49
C LEU A 13 6.96 -0.81 -7.57
N ASN A 14 7.14 -1.61 -8.62
CA ASN A 14 8.02 -1.23 -9.74
C ASN A 14 7.56 0.07 -10.39
N PHE A 15 6.25 0.24 -10.55
CA PHE A 15 5.67 1.48 -11.06
C PHE A 15 5.96 2.66 -10.14
N VAL A 16 5.75 2.47 -8.83
CA VAL A 16 6.01 3.51 -7.81
C VAL A 16 7.49 3.88 -7.79
N ASP A 17 8.39 2.91 -7.85
CA ASP A 17 9.84 3.15 -7.89
C ASP A 17 10.22 4.05 -9.07
N GLY A 18 9.73 3.74 -10.26
CA GLY A 18 9.98 4.55 -11.45
C GLY A 18 9.39 5.97 -11.32
N HIS A 19 8.21 6.08 -10.74
CA HIS A 19 7.54 7.36 -10.52
C HIS A 19 8.32 8.23 -9.53
N LEU A 20 8.81 7.62 -8.43
CA LEU A 20 9.64 8.33 -7.44
C LEU A 20 10.94 8.82 -8.07
N ALA A 21 11.60 8.03 -8.89
CA ALA A 21 12.79 8.44 -9.62
C ALA A 21 12.51 9.66 -10.51
N GLY A 22 11.35 9.67 -11.17
CA GLY A 22 10.89 10.82 -11.97
C GLY A 22 10.68 12.08 -11.13
N ILE A 23 10.08 11.93 -9.95
CA ILE A 23 9.87 13.04 -9.02
C ILE A 23 11.23 13.61 -8.56
N ARG A 24 12.19 12.74 -8.24
CA ARG A 24 13.54 13.17 -7.86
C ARG A 24 14.15 14.05 -8.95
N ARG A 25 14.06 13.63 -10.21
CA ARG A 25 14.59 14.42 -11.34
C ARG A 25 13.89 15.77 -11.44
N MET A 26 12.58 15.82 -11.23
CA MET A 26 11.84 17.08 -11.26
C MET A 26 12.33 18.05 -10.17
N VAL A 27 12.58 17.54 -8.97
CA VAL A 27 13.13 18.34 -7.87
C VAL A 27 14.53 18.84 -8.21
N GLU A 28 15.40 17.95 -8.71
CA GLU A 28 16.78 18.30 -9.10
C GLU A 28 16.81 19.35 -10.19
N GLN A 29 15.83 19.36 -11.10
CA GLN A 29 15.71 20.29 -12.21
C GLN A 29 14.92 21.54 -11.85
N ASP A 30 14.55 21.71 -10.59
CA ASP A 30 13.77 22.86 -10.12
C ASP A 30 12.47 23.08 -10.90
N LYS A 31 11.76 21.98 -11.23
CA LYS A 31 10.47 22.08 -11.89
C LYS A 31 9.47 22.79 -10.96
N TYR A 32 8.41 23.32 -11.57
CA TYR A 32 7.40 24.03 -10.81
C TYR A 32 6.78 23.16 -9.69
N CYS A 33 6.72 23.69 -8.47
CA CYS A 33 6.36 22.90 -7.28
C CYS A 33 4.95 22.28 -7.38
N VAL A 34 4.00 22.95 -8.02
CA VAL A 34 2.65 22.39 -8.20
C VAL A 34 2.67 21.14 -9.08
N ASP A 35 3.51 21.14 -10.12
CA ASP A 35 3.65 19.97 -11.00
C ASP A 35 4.27 18.79 -10.23
N ILE A 36 5.24 19.07 -9.38
CA ILE A 36 5.84 18.03 -8.50
C ILE A 36 4.78 17.49 -7.55
N LEU A 37 3.99 18.35 -6.90
CA LEU A 37 2.93 17.95 -5.97
C LEU A 37 1.88 17.08 -6.65
N LYS A 38 1.51 17.38 -7.90
CA LYS A 38 0.59 16.53 -8.67
C LYS A 38 1.15 15.12 -8.83
N GLN A 39 2.44 14.98 -9.04
CA GLN A 39 3.11 13.69 -9.14
C GLN A 39 3.15 12.95 -7.82
N THR A 40 3.41 13.65 -6.70
CA THR A 40 3.41 13.01 -5.38
C THR A 40 2.00 12.53 -4.99
N TYR A 41 0.96 13.29 -5.34
CA TYR A 41 -0.42 12.84 -5.10
C TYR A 41 -0.76 11.60 -5.89
N ALA A 42 -0.27 11.48 -7.13
CA ALA A 42 -0.46 10.28 -7.94
C ALA A 42 0.23 9.06 -7.31
N VAL A 43 1.44 9.23 -6.77
CA VAL A 43 2.15 8.16 -6.05
C VAL A 43 1.39 7.75 -4.79
N ARG A 44 0.86 8.70 -4.04
CA ARG A 44 0.06 8.39 -2.84
C ARG A 44 -1.15 7.52 -3.18
N ARG A 45 -1.87 7.87 -4.25
CA ARG A 45 -3.03 7.08 -4.70
C ARG A 45 -2.62 5.68 -5.15
N ALA A 46 -1.47 5.55 -5.80
CA ALA A 46 -0.94 4.25 -6.20
C ALA A 46 -0.61 3.38 -4.99
N ILE A 47 -0.04 3.97 -3.93
CA ILE A 47 0.25 3.28 -2.68
C ILE A 47 -1.05 2.88 -1.97
N ASP A 48 -2.03 3.78 -1.91
CA ASP A 48 -3.34 3.47 -1.31
C ASP A 48 -4.00 2.27 -2.00
N LYS A 49 -3.92 2.22 -3.32
CA LYS A 49 -4.46 1.08 -4.08
C LYS A 49 -3.73 -0.21 -3.75
N MET A 50 -2.42 -0.16 -3.63
CA MET A 50 -1.59 -1.30 -3.24
C MET A 50 -1.96 -1.79 -1.84
N ASP A 51 -2.15 -0.87 -0.90
CA ASP A 51 -2.58 -1.19 0.46
C ASP A 51 -3.93 -1.91 0.46
N SER A 52 -4.88 -1.44 -0.34
CA SER A 52 -6.21 -2.07 -0.47
C SER A 52 -6.10 -3.51 -0.97
N ILE A 53 -5.22 -3.75 -1.94
CA ILE A 53 -5.00 -5.08 -2.50
C ILE A 53 -4.40 -6.01 -1.45
N MET A 54 -3.40 -5.55 -0.71
CA MET A 54 -2.78 -6.35 0.36
C MET A 54 -3.76 -6.64 1.48
N LEU A 55 -4.54 -5.64 1.90
CA LEU A 55 -5.52 -5.82 2.97
C LEU A 55 -6.60 -6.83 2.56
N ALA A 56 -7.13 -6.72 1.35
CA ALA A 56 -8.11 -7.68 0.85
C ALA A 56 -7.55 -9.11 0.86
N GLY A 57 -6.31 -9.30 0.40
CA GLY A 57 -5.65 -10.60 0.44
C GLY A 57 -5.46 -11.11 1.85
N HIS A 58 -5.07 -10.23 2.78
CA HIS A 58 -4.88 -10.56 4.19
C HIS A 58 -6.19 -11.01 4.84
N LEU A 59 -7.29 -10.30 4.56
CA LEU A 59 -8.62 -10.66 5.08
C LEU A 59 -9.08 -12.04 4.61
N HIS A 60 -8.80 -12.39 3.35
CA HIS A 60 -9.23 -13.67 2.78
C HIS A 60 -8.31 -14.84 3.15
N THR A 61 -7.14 -14.59 3.68
CA THR A 61 -6.17 -15.65 4.03
C THR A 61 -5.83 -15.62 5.52
N CYS A 62 -4.91 -14.76 5.93
CA CYS A 62 -4.36 -14.74 7.30
C CYS A 62 -5.43 -14.50 8.36
N VAL A 63 -6.41 -13.62 8.09
CA VAL A 63 -7.50 -13.33 9.04
C VAL A 63 -8.41 -14.54 9.19
N VAL A 64 -8.85 -15.13 8.09
CA VAL A 64 -9.72 -16.32 8.12
C VAL A 64 -9.03 -17.48 8.83
N GLU A 65 -7.77 -17.76 8.48
CA GLU A 65 -6.99 -18.83 9.11
C GLU A 65 -6.78 -18.56 10.60
N GLY A 66 -6.46 -17.34 10.97
CA GLY A 66 -6.26 -16.95 12.36
C GLY A 66 -7.52 -17.17 13.21
N ILE A 67 -8.68 -16.84 12.68
CA ILE A 67 -9.96 -17.05 13.35
C ILE A 67 -10.24 -18.54 13.50
N ARG A 68 -10.04 -19.33 12.45
CA ARG A 68 -10.23 -20.78 12.48
C ARG A 68 -9.29 -21.47 13.48
N ASP A 69 -8.08 -20.95 13.65
CA ASP A 69 -7.06 -21.48 14.56
C ASP A 69 -7.21 -20.98 16.01
N GLY A 70 -8.25 -20.22 16.31
CA GLY A 70 -8.49 -19.71 17.67
C GLY A 70 -7.64 -18.49 18.02
N ARG A 71 -7.07 -17.79 17.03
CA ARG A 71 -6.24 -16.58 17.24
C ARG A 71 -7.03 -15.30 16.95
N GLU A 72 -8.35 -15.33 17.15
CA GLU A 72 -9.23 -14.21 16.83
C GLU A 72 -8.85 -12.92 17.57
N ASP A 73 -8.43 -13.00 18.83
CA ASP A 73 -8.05 -11.82 19.59
C ASP A 73 -6.84 -11.12 18.98
N ALA A 74 -5.82 -11.89 18.59
CA ALA A 74 -4.62 -11.35 17.96
C ALA A 74 -4.95 -10.75 16.60
N VAL A 75 -5.77 -11.42 15.79
CA VAL A 75 -6.20 -10.96 14.47
C VAL A 75 -6.98 -9.66 14.57
N LEU A 76 -7.93 -9.58 15.51
CA LEU A 76 -8.73 -8.38 15.72
C LEU A 76 -7.89 -7.22 16.22
N ALA A 77 -6.89 -7.46 17.07
CA ALA A 77 -5.96 -6.43 17.54
C ALA A 77 -5.17 -5.84 16.36
N GLU A 78 -4.66 -6.68 15.48
CA GLU A 78 -3.95 -6.23 14.28
C GLU A 78 -4.83 -5.39 13.36
N LEU A 79 -6.05 -5.84 13.11
CA LEU A 79 -7.00 -5.09 12.26
C LEU A 79 -7.37 -3.74 12.88
N SER A 80 -7.56 -3.70 14.21
CA SER A 80 -7.85 -2.46 14.92
C SER A 80 -6.69 -1.45 14.80
N GLU A 81 -5.45 -1.94 14.90
CA GLU A 81 -4.25 -1.12 14.71
C GLU A 81 -4.18 -0.53 13.30
N LEU A 82 -4.43 -1.35 12.29
CA LEU A 82 -4.46 -0.89 10.90
C LEU A 82 -5.56 0.14 10.67
N TYR A 83 -6.72 -0.08 11.26
CA TYR A 83 -7.86 0.82 11.15
C TYR A 83 -7.54 2.18 11.77
N GLU A 84 -6.88 2.21 12.93
CA GLU A 84 -6.43 3.44 13.57
C GLU A 84 -5.44 4.22 12.69
N MET A 85 -4.47 3.52 12.11
CA MET A 85 -3.48 4.13 11.22
C MET A 85 -4.15 4.76 10.00
N ALA A 86 -5.12 4.09 9.40
CA ALA A 86 -5.84 4.58 8.22
C ALA A 86 -6.70 5.81 8.55
N GLY A 87 -7.18 5.94 9.79
CA GLY A 87 -8.01 7.06 10.22
C GLY A 87 -7.25 8.35 10.50
N LYS A 88 -5.93 8.30 10.45
CA LYS A 88 -5.06 9.46 10.70
C LYS A 88 -4.46 9.99 9.41
#